data_3e4534933a5892002d39f89c1fd00a6a
#
_entry.id   3e4534933a5892002d39f89c1fd00a6a
#
_cell.length_a   1.000
_cell.length_b   1.000
_cell.length_c   1.000
_cell.angle_alpha   90.00
_cell.angle_beta   90.00
_cell.angle_gamma   90.00
#
_symmetry.space_group_name_H-M   'P 1'
#
loop_
_entity.id
_entity.type
_entity.pdbx_description
1 polymer ?
#
loop_
_entity_poly.entity_id
_entity_poly.type
_entity_poly.pdbx_seq_one_letter_code
_entity_poly.pdbx_strand_id
1 'polypeptide(L)'
;LQYVVGDFLFPAIPFNVARMVHTNLLIVWLLFGFMGASYYLIPEESETELYSPKLAILTFWIFLVAGAVTVLGYLLVPYASLAKWTGNDLLNTMGREFLEQPLPTKVGIVLVALSWLFNIVMTVLKGRKTAISLVLSLGMLGLAVFFLFSFYNPVNLVKDKFYWWWVVHLWVEGVWELILGAMLAFVLIKVTGVDREVIEKWLYVIITMTLVTGIIGTGHHYYWIGTPAYWQWWGSIFSALEPIPFFMMTVFAFNMVNKRRREHPNKAAVLWALGTSVMAFLGAGLWGFLHTLAPVNYYAHGTQLTAAHGHLAFYGAYALVVLTMISYAMPIMRGRAANSEKAQIMEMWSFWLMTIAMFFIALFLTGAGIVQIWLQRISNAPMSFMAVQDQISIFYWAREGAGLVFLIGLLLYIGSFFVKGESKAFE
;
A
#
# COMPACT_ATOMS: atom_id res chain seq x y z
N LEU A 1 18.14 7.54 6.15
CA LEU A 1 18.68 8.67 6.90
C LEU A 1 19.81 8.25 7.86
N GLN A 2 19.63 7.21 8.68
CA GLN A 2 20.64 6.77 9.67
C GLN A 2 21.94 6.27 9.04
N TYR A 3 21.90 5.61 7.88
CA TYR A 3 23.11 5.22 7.14
C TYR A 3 23.81 6.40 6.46
N VAL A 4 23.13 7.55 6.38
CA VAL A 4 23.61 8.76 5.71
C VAL A 4 24.12 9.79 6.72
N VAL A 5 23.32 10.05 7.76
CA VAL A 5 23.66 11.04 8.80
C VAL A 5 24.50 10.43 9.91
N GLY A 6 24.62 9.10 9.91
CA GLY A 6 25.49 8.38 10.85
C GLY A 6 25.01 8.44 12.29
N ASP A 7 25.98 8.41 13.19
CA ASP A 7 25.76 8.27 14.63
C ASP A 7 25.04 9.44 15.30
N PHE A 8 24.87 10.54 14.59
CA PHE A 8 24.22 11.74 15.14
C PHE A 8 22.78 11.51 15.61
N LEU A 9 21.99 10.76 14.82
CA LEU A 9 20.58 10.47 15.16
C LEU A 9 20.42 9.15 15.94
N PHE A 10 21.40 8.27 15.89
CA PHE A 10 21.29 6.93 16.48
C PHE A 10 21.02 6.95 18.00
N PRO A 11 21.65 7.81 18.81
CA PRO A 11 21.35 7.89 20.24
C PRO A 11 19.93 8.36 20.54
N ALA A 12 19.35 9.22 19.68
CA ALA A 12 18.00 9.76 19.87
C ALA A 12 16.92 8.81 19.34
N ILE A 13 17.14 8.28 18.14
CA ILE A 13 16.18 7.39 17.44
C ILE A 13 16.95 6.18 16.89
N PRO A 14 17.03 5.07 17.62
CA PRO A 14 17.65 3.84 17.13
C PRO A 14 17.01 3.36 15.82
N PHE A 15 17.82 2.72 14.97
CA PHE A 15 17.37 2.25 13.65
C PHE A 15 16.10 1.42 13.71
N ASN A 16 15.99 0.49 14.67
CA ASN A 16 14.81 -0.37 14.83
C ASN A 16 13.54 0.44 15.13
N VAL A 17 13.66 1.49 15.96
CA VAL A 17 12.53 2.40 16.26
C VAL A 17 12.17 3.21 15.03
N ALA A 18 13.14 3.79 14.32
CA ALA A 18 12.87 4.54 13.09
C ALA A 18 12.17 3.69 12.02
N ARG A 19 12.63 2.45 11.84
CA ARG A 19 12.02 1.48 10.92
C ARG A 19 10.59 1.12 11.33
N MET A 20 10.35 0.83 12.60
CA MET A 20 9.05 0.51 13.15
C MET A 20 8.05 1.65 12.96
N VAL A 21 8.47 2.89 13.23
CA VAL A 21 7.67 4.09 12.99
C VAL A 21 7.37 4.26 11.50
N HIS A 22 8.37 4.11 10.63
CA HIS A 22 8.20 4.24 9.19
C HIS A 22 7.19 3.24 8.63
N THR A 23 7.31 1.97 8.98
CA THR A 23 6.41 0.91 8.48
C THR A 23 4.99 1.04 9.03
N ASN A 24 4.84 1.38 10.31
CA ASN A 24 3.51 1.59 10.90
C ASN A 24 2.82 2.85 10.35
N LEU A 25 3.54 3.94 10.14
CA LEU A 25 2.96 5.15 9.50
C LEU A 25 2.53 4.86 8.06
N LEU A 26 3.31 4.09 7.30
CA LEU A 26 2.94 3.68 5.96
C LEU A 26 1.60 2.94 5.94
N ILE A 27 1.42 1.96 6.83
CA ILE A 27 0.18 1.18 6.92
C ILE A 27 -0.99 2.05 7.39
N VAL A 28 -0.79 2.83 8.44
CA VAL A 28 -1.85 3.63 9.06
C VAL A 28 -2.43 4.64 8.07
N TRP A 29 -1.60 5.41 7.34
CA TRP A 29 -2.15 6.39 6.42
C TRP A 29 -2.85 5.76 5.20
N LEU A 30 -2.36 4.61 4.71
CA LEU A 30 -3.05 3.87 3.64
C LEU A 30 -4.41 3.36 4.10
N LEU A 31 -4.50 2.80 5.30
CA LEU A 31 -5.77 2.35 5.87
C LEU A 31 -6.74 3.53 6.11
N PHE A 32 -6.26 4.70 6.51
CA PHE A 32 -7.07 5.92 6.55
C PHE A 32 -7.57 6.32 5.17
N GLY A 33 -6.71 6.21 4.17
CA GLY A 33 -7.08 6.45 2.78
C GLY A 33 -8.16 5.50 2.29
N PHE A 34 -8.02 4.20 2.55
CA PHE A 34 -9.02 3.19 2.22
C PHE A 34 -10.33 3.41 2.97
N MET A 35 -10.26 3.77 4.25
CA MET A 35 -11.44 4.09 5.04
C MET A 35 -12.21 5.30 4.47
N GLY A 36 -11.53 6.40 4.24
CA GLY A 36 -12.14 7.60 3.67
C GLY A 36 -12.72 7.35 2.28
N ALA A 37 -11.95 6.67 1.41
CA ALA A 37 -12.38 6.34 0.07
C ALA A 37 -13.60 5.40 0.06
N SER A 38 -13.64 4.38 0.93
CA SER A 38 -14.77 3.46 1.03
C SER A 38 -16.04 4.14 1.56
N TYR A 39 -15.91 5.04 2.53
CA TYR A 39 -17.05 5.82 3.04
C TYR A 39 -17.60 6.84 2.04
N TYR A 40 -16.79 7.24 1.07
CA TYR A 40 -17.25 8.02 -0.07
C TYR A 40 -17.88 7.13 -1.17
N LEU A 41 -17.18 6.06 -1.55
CA LEU A 41 -17.54 5.19 -2.67
C LEU A 41 -18.82 4.40 -2.42
N ILE A 42 -18.97 3.83 -1.22
CA ILE A 42 -20.09 2.92 -0.93
C ILE A 42 -21.47 3.60 -0.99
N PRO A 43 -21.69 4.79 -0.41
CA PRO A 43 -22.95 5.51 -0.59
C PRO A 43 -23.26 5.80 -2.06
N GLU A 44 -22.26 6.21 -2.84
CA GLU A 44 -22.39 6.48 -4.28
C GLU A 44 -22.77 5.22 -5.08
N GLU A 45 -22.16 4.07 -4.76
CA GLU A 45 -22.43 2.80 -5.44
C GLU A 45 -23.75 2.16 -5.02
N SER A 46 -24.10 2.29 -3.75
CA SER A 46 -25.31 1.71 -3.19
C SER A 46 -26.54 2.62 -3.31
N GLU A 47 -26.36 3.83 -3.84
CA GLU A 47 -27.42 4.83 -4.00
C GLU A 47 -28.20 5.06 -2.68
N THR A 48 -27.48 5.09 -1.56
CA THR A 48 -28.06 5.26 -0.23
C THR A 48 -27.05 5.88 0.74
N GLU A 49 -27.53 6.53 1.77
CA GLU A 49 -26.71 7.08 2.83
C GLU A 49 -26.02 5.98 3.66
N LEU A 50 -24.88 6.31 4.25
CA LEU A 50 -24.18 5.42 5.19
C LEU A 50 -25.15 4.91 6.26
N TYR A 51 -25.05 3.62 6.58
CA TYR A 51 -25.85 3.01 7.64
C TYR A 51 -25.77 3.77 8.95
N SER A 52 -24.56 4.16 9.33
CA SER A 52 -24.32 4.98 10.52
C SER A 52 -23.16 5.97 10.31
N PRO A 53 -23.44 7.21 9.92
CA PRO A 53 -22.41 8.26 9.86
C PRO A 53 -21.72 8.50 11.21
N LYS A 54 -22.47 8.36 12.33
CA LYS A 54 -21.90 8.50 13.67
C LYS A 54 -20.87 7.41 13.97
N LEU A 55 -21.13 6.17 13.55
CA LEU A 55 -20.17 5.07 13.69
C LEU A 55 -18.92 5.32 12.83
N ALA A 56 -19.06 5.85 11.62
CA ALA A 56 -17.93 6.19 10.77
C ALA A 56 -17.02 7.23 11.43
N ILE A 57 -17.59 8.30 11.98
CA ILE A 57 -16.85 9.34 12.69
C ILE A 57 -16.17 8.78 13.95
N LEU A 58 -16.89 7.96 14.73
CA LEU A 58 -16.32 7.33 15.92
C LEU A 58 -15.16 6.41 15.58
N THR A 59 -15.32 5.56 14.56
CA THR A 59 -14.28 4.65 14.07
C THR A 59 -13.04 5.41 13.61
N PHE A 60 -13.23 6.51 12.88
CA PHE A 60 -12.14 7.39 12.46
C PHE A 60 -11.35 7.93 13.65
N TRP A 61 -12.03 8.49 14.67
CA TRP A 61 -11.35 9.06 15.83
C TRP A 61 -10.65 7.99 16.70
N ILE A 62 -11.27 6.83 16.90
CA ILE A 62 -10.63 5.73 17.62
C ILE A 62 -9.36 5.30 16.89
N PHE A 63 -9.43 5.14 15.56
CA PHE A 63 -8.28 4.72 14.77
C PHE A 63 -7.17 5.78 14.79
N LEU A 64 -7.52 7.06 14.64
CA LEU A 64 -6.56 8.17 14.69
C LEU A 64 -5.85 8.23 16.04
N VAL A 65 -6.59 8.21 17.14
CA VAL A 65 -6.02 8.29 18.48
C VAL A 65 -5.17 7.06 18.79
N ALA A 66 -5.68 5.86 18.52
CA ALA A 66 -4.93 4.62 18.76
C ALA A 66 -3.65 4.54 17.92
N GLY A 67 -3.72 4.92 16.64
CA GLY A 67 -2.55 5.00 15.76
C GLY A 67 -1.52 6.02 16.26
N ALA A 68 -1.96 7.23 16.61
CA ALA A 68 -1.08 8.28 17.12
C ALA A 68 -0.43 7.87 18.45
N VAL A 69 -1.18 7.32 19.39
CA VAL A 69 -0.64 6.84 20.68
C VAL A 69 0.37 5.74 20.47
N THR A 70 0.11 4.81 19.55
CA THR A 70 1.05 3.72 19.26
C THR A 70 2.36 4.24 18.66
N VAL A 71 2.29 5.10 17.65
CA VAL A 71 3.49 5.67 17.01
C VAL A 71 4.27 6.57 17.98
N LEU A 72 3.58 7.42 18.72
CA LEU A 72 4.22 8.23 19.76
C LEU A 72 4.82 7.37 20.86
N GLY A 73 4.17 6.26 21.22
CA GLY A 73 4.72 5.29 22.17
C GLY A 73 6.07 4.73 21.71
N TYR A 74 6.22 4.40 20.43
CA TYR A 74 7.51 3.94 19.88
C TYR A 74 8.60 5.02 19.96
N LEU A 75 8.26 6.28 19.77
CA LEU A 75 9.21 7.39 19.79
C LEU A 75 9.58 7.84 21.21
N LEU A 76 8.64 7.79 22.16
CA LEU A 76 8.78 8.36 23.48
C LEU A 76 9.23 7.34 24.54
N VAL A 77 8.92 6.05 24.33
CA VAL A 77 9.35 4.99 25.25
C VAL A 77 10.84 4.70 25.01
N PRO A 78 11.67 4.67 26.08
CA PRO A 78 13.08 4.37 25.94
C PRO A 78 13.33 3.03 25.24
N TYR A 79 14.28 3.00 24.31
CA TYR A 79 14.61 1.81 23.52
C TYR A 79 14.87 0.56 24.38
N ALA A 80 15.57 0.73 25.50
CA ALA A 80 15.82 -0.38 26.43
C ALA A 80 14.54 -1.01 26.98
N SER A 81 13.49 -0.19 27.22
CA SER A 81 12.17 -0.67 27.64
C SER A 81 11.46 -1.38 26.51
N LEU A 82 11.46 -0.84 25.28
CA LEU A 82 10.89 -1.49 24.11
C LEU A 82 11.58 -2.84 23.85
N ALA A 83 12.89 -2.90 23.93
CA ALA A 83 13.65 -4.13 23.79
C ALA A 83 13.31 -5.18 24.86
N LYS A 84 13.14 -4.75 26.10
CA LYS A 84 12.74 -5.62 27.22
C LYS A 84 11.32 -6.16 27.04
N TRP A 85 10.43 -5.41 26.42
CA TRP A 85 9.03 -5.83 26.22
C TRP A 85 8.87 -6.77 25.03
N THR A 86 9.87 -6.95 24.18
CA THR A 86 9.76 -7.75 22.95
C THR A 86 9.33 -9.20 23.20
N GLY A 87 9.64 -9.80 24.32
CA GLY A 87 9.17 -11.14 24.70
C GLY A 87 7.90 -11.15 25.54
N ASN A 88 7.28 -10.01 25.78
CA ASN A 88 6.07 -9.91 26.59
C ASN A 88 4.82 -10.04 25.73
N ASP A 89 3.92 -10.96 26.07
CA ASP A 89 2.70 -11.22 25.30
C ASP A 89 1.75 -10.02 25.23
N LEU A 90 1.73 -9.17 26.25
CA LEU A 90 0.88 -7.97 26.30
C LEU A 90 1.52 -6.77 25.58
N LEU A 91 2.84 -6.60 25.71
CA LEU A 91 3.58 -5.42 25.25
C LEU A 91 4.63 -5.74 24.17
N ASN A 92 4.41 -6.81 23.42
CA ASN A 92 5.31 -7.19 22.33
C ASN A 92 5.33 -6.07 21.27
N THR A 93 6.48 -5.41 21.09
CA THR A 93 6.62 -4.22 20.24
C THR A 93 7.72 -4.33 19.20
N MET A 94 8.56 -5.36 19.21
CA MET A 94 9.66 -5.55 18.27
C MET A 94 9.79 -7.01 17.87
N GLY A 95 10.50 -7.28 16.77
CA GLY A 95 10.81 -8.63 16.28
C GLY A 95 9.80 -9.25 15.31
N ARG A 96 8.59 -8.72 15.22
CA ARG A 96 7.59 -9.12 14.20
C ARG A 96 7.27 -7.91 13.33
N GLU A 97 8.08 -7.69 12.32
CA GLU A 97 7.94 -6.56 11.40
C GLU A 97 6.50 -6.41 10.88
N PHE A 98 5.99 -5.19 10.82
CA PHE A 98 4.60 -4.80 10.54
C PHE A 98 3.58 -5.21 11.62
N LEU A 99 3.91 -6.07 12.56
CA LEU A 99 3.02 -6.57 13.61
C LEU A 99 3.54 -6.24 15.02
N GLU A 100 4.33 -5.16 15.13
CA GLU A 100 4.94 -4.72 16.39
C GLU A 100 3.95 -4.11 17.38
N GLN A 101 2.69 -3.90 16.99
CA GLN A 101 1.70 -3.24 17.83
C GLN A 101 1.47 -4.05 19.12
N PRO A 102 1.43 -3.39 20.29
CA PRO A 102 1.04 -4.02 21.55
C PRO A 102 -0.33 -4.71 21.46
N LEU A 103 -0.54 -5.76 22.24
CA LEU A 103 -1.80 -6.51 22.22
C LEU A 103 -3.05 -5.63 22.38
N PRO A 104 -3.10 -4.64 23.28
CA PRO A 104 -4.25 -3.73 23.36
C PRO A 104 -4.51 -2.97 22.06
N THR A 105 -3.46 -2.53 21.38
CA THR A 105 -3.57 -1.86 20.06
C THR A 105 -4.09 -2.83 19.00
N LYS A 106 -3.62 -4.09 18.97
CA LYS A 106 -4.14 -5.11 18.04
C LYS A 106 -5.62 -5.37 18.24
N VAL A 107 -6.08 -5.45 19.50
CA VAL A 107 -7.51 -5.57 19.82
C VAL A 107 -8.28 -4.34 19.30
N GLY A 108 -7.75 -3.15 19.52
CA GLY A 108 -8.30 -1.91 18.96
C GLY A 108 -8.41 -1.92 17.43
N ILE A 109 -7.39 -2.41 16.74
CA ILE A 109 -7.39 -2.56 15.27
C ILE A 109 -8.51 -3.50 14.81
N VAL A 110 -8.72 -4.63 15.50
CA VAL A 110 -9.83 -5.55 15.19
C VAL A 110 -11.18 -4.85 15.38
N LEU A 111 -11.37 -4.14 16.47
CA LEU A 111 -12.63 -3.41 16.73
C LEU A 111 -12.90 -2.34 15.67
N VAL A 112 -11.86 -1.60 15.26
CA VAL A 112 -11.95 -0.63 14.16
C VAL A 112 -12.31 -1.32 12.86
N ALA A 113 -11.62 -2.41 12.50
CA ALA A 113 -11.87 -3.16 11.27
C ALA A 113 -13.30 -3.73 11.22
N LEU A 114 -13.78 -4.30 12.32
CA LEU A 114 -15.15 -4.83 12.43
C LEU A 114 -16.21 -3.72 12.37
N SER A 115 -15.98 -2.59 13.03
CA SER A 115 -16.88 -1.44 12.98
C SER A 115 -16.98 -0.85 11.58
N TRP A 116 -15.85 -0.73 10.92
CA TRP A 116 -15.76 -0.26 9.53
C TRP A 116 -16.48 -1.24 8.58
N LEU A 117 -16.12 -2.53 8.62
CA LEU A 117 -16.76 -3.60 7.85
C LEU A 117 -18.28 -3.62 8.06
N PHE A 118 -18.73 -3.58 9.32
CA PHE A 118 -20.15 -3.57 9.67
C PHE A 118 -20.89 -2.40 9.00
N ASN A 119 -20.34 -1.19 9.11
CA ASN A 119 -20.96 -0.01 8.53
C ASN A 119 -21.06 -0.09 7.00
N ILE A 120 -20.01 -0.56 6.34
CA ILE A 120 -19.96 -0.76 4.89
C ILE A 120 -20.99 -1.82 4.47
N VAL A 121 -20.94 -3.01 5.07
CA VAL A 121 -21.84 -4.12 4.71
C VAL A 121 -23.31 -3.75 4.93
N MET A 122 -23.63 -3.13 6.05
CA MET A 122 -25.00 -2.70 6.34
C MET A 122 -25.50 -1.63 5.37
N THR A 123 -24.61 -0.76 4.87
CA THR A 123 -24.95 0.20 3.81
C THR A 123 -25.24 -0.52 2.50
N VAL A 124 -24.38 -1.45 2.09
CA VAL A 124 -24.58 -2.26 0.87
C VAL A 124 -25.86 -3.10 0.94
N LEU A 125 -26.18 -3.67 2.10
CA LEU A 125 -27.39 -4.47 2.28
C LEU A 125 -28.67 -3.66 2.16
N LYS A 126 -28.65 -2.39 2.58
CA LYS A 126 -29.79 -1.46 2.47
C LYS A 126 -30.00 -0.89 1.07
N GLY A 127 -28.92 -0.71 0.33
CA GLY A 127 -28.95 -0.06 -0.97
C GLY A 127 -28.81 -1.04 -2.15
N ARG A 128 -28.46 -0.46 -3.29
CA ARG A 128 -28.12 -1.21 -4.51
C ARG A 128 -26.83 -1.99 -4.31
N LYS A 129 -26.81 -3.24 -4.76
CA LYS A 129 -25.63 -4.09 -4.76
C LYS A 129 -24.97 -4.06 -6.13
N THR A 130 -23.70 -3.65 -6.19
CA THR A 130 -22.90 -3.62 -7.41
C THR A 130 -21.68 -4.53 -7.24
N ALA A 131 -21.04 -4.93 -8.35
CA ALA A 131 -19.82 -5.70 -8.29
C ALA A 131 -18.73 -4.95 -7.46
N ILE A 132 -18.63 -3.63 -7.66
CA ILE A 132 -17.67 -2.79 -6.93
C ILE A 132 -17.93 -2.84 -5.41
N SER A 133 -19.18 -2.65 -4.99
CA SER A 133 -19.52 -2.67 -3.56
C SER A 133 -19.33 -4.05 -2.92
N LEU A 134 -19.60 -5.14 -3.66
CA LEU A 134 -19.38 -6.51 -3.18
C LEU A 134 -17.90 -6.85 -3.07
N VAL A 135 -17.10 -6.47 -4.07
CA VAL A 135 -15.65 -6.68 -4.07
C VAL A 135 -14.98 -5.92 -2.96
N LEU A 136 -15.35 -4.65 -2.76
CA LEU A 136 -14.82 -3.87 -1.65
C LEU A 136 -15.18 -4.50 -0.29
N SER A 137 -16.43 -4.96 -0.14
CA SER A 137 -16.87 -5.66 1.08
C SER A 137 -16.08 -6.96 1.32
N LEU A 138 -15.76 -7.71 0.26
CA LEU A 138 -14.92 -8.91 0.35
C LEU A 138 -13.47 -8.55 0.78
N GLY A 139 -12.89 -7.51 0.20
CA GLY A 139 -11.58 -7.00 0.61
C GLY A 139 -11.57 -6.59 2.09
N MET A 140 -12.60 -5.89 2.55
CA MET A 140 -12.75 -5.49 3.95
C MET A 140 -12.91 -6.69 4.89
N LEU A 141 -13.68 -7.69 4.48
CA LEU A 141 -13.82 -8.93 5.24
C LEU A 141 -12.47 -9.67 5.37
N GLY A 142 -11.76 -9.81 4.25
CA GLY A 142 -10.43 -10.42 4.23
C GLY A 142 -9.42 -9.66 5.11
N LEU A 143 -9.47 -8.32 5.07
CA LEU A 143 -8.63 -7.47 5.92
C LEU A 143 -8.83 -7.79 7.42
N ALA A 144 -10.08 -7.90 7.87
CA ALA A 144 -10.40 -8.24 9.24
C ALA A 144 -10.00 -9.69 9.60
N VAL A 145 -10.31 -10.67 8.73
CA VAL A 145 -10.06 -12.09 8.97
C VAL A 145 -8.56 -12.39 9.03
N PHE A 146 -7.79 -11.93 8.06
CA PHE A 146 -6.35 -12.24 8.02
C PHE A 146 -5.58 -11.55 9.15
N PHE A 147 -6.03 -10.39 9.62
CA PHE A 147 -5.39 -9.74 10.77
C PHE A 147 -5.46 -10.58 12.05
N LEU A 148 -6.45 -11.47 12.19
CA LEU A 148 -6.56 -12.34 13.38
C LEU A 148 -5.35 -13.25 13.56
N PHE A 149 -4.64 -13.61 12.48
CA PHE A 149 -3.39 -14.37 12.59
C PHE A 149 -2.25 -13.59 13.26
N SER A 150 -2.37 -12.27 13.40
CA SER A 150 -1.41 -11.44 14.15
C SER A 150 -1.35 -11.79 15.65
N PHE A 151 -2.41 -12.43 16.19
CA PHE A 151 -2.48 -12.89 17.57
C PHE A 151 -1.83 -14.25 17.78
N TYR A 152 -1.56 -15.00 16.70
CA TYR A 152 -0.91 -16.30 16.80
C TYR A 152 0.60 -16.10 16.88
N ASN A 153 1.19 -16.45 18.03
CA ASN A 153 2.61 -16.24 18.32
C ASN A 153 3.26 -17.57 18.79
N PRO A 154 3.45 -18.55 17.88
CA PRO A 154 4.02 -19.84 18.23
C PRO A 154 5.52 -19.73 18.53
N VAL A 155 6.01 -20.58 19.45
CA VAL A 155 7.45 -20.67 19.78
C VAL A 155 8.28 -21.19 18.59
N ASN A 156 7.69 -22.03 17.75
CA ASN A 156 8.36 -22.56 16.56
C ASN A 156 8.49 -21.48 15.49
N LEU A 157 9.72 -21.12 15.14
CA LEU A 157 10.01 -20.05 14.18
C LEU A 157 9.41 -20.28 12.79
N VAL A 158 9.40 -21.52 12.30
CA VAL A 158 8.83 -21.85 10.98
C VAL A 158 7.32 -21.58 10.98
N LYS A 159 6.62 -22.02 12.03
CA LYS A 159 5.18 -21.76 12.19
C LYS A 159 4.90 -20.27 12.36
N ASP A 160 5.72 -19.57 13.16
CA ASP A 160 5.57 -18.13 13.35
C ASP A 160 5.68 -17.38 12.01
N LYS A 161 6.73 -17.61 11.25
CA LYS A 161 6.93 -16.96 9.94
C LYS A 161 5.89 -17.38 8.92
N PHE A 162 5.44 -18.63 8.92
CA PHE A 162 4.39 -19.11 8.04
C PHE A 162 3.08 -18.31 8.24
N TYR A 163 2.58 -18.21 9.45
CA TYR A 163 1.33 -17.49 9.75
C TYR A 163 1.51 -15.96 9.81
N TRP A 164 2.71 -15.46 10.05
CA TRP A 164 3.02 -14.03 9.93
C TRP A 164 2.78 -13.53 8.50
N TRP A 165 3.20 -14.31 7.49
CA TRP A 165 2.97 -13.98 6.09
C TRP A 165 1.49 -14.09 5.69
N TRP A 166 0.68 -14.86 6.40
CA TRP A 166 -0.77 -14.82 6.22
C TRP A 166 -1.39 -13.46 6.60
N VAL A 167 -0.78 -12.72 7.49
CA VAL A 167 -1.19 -11.34 7.74
C VAL A 167 -0.59 -10.41 6.69
N VAL A 168 0.74 -10.35 6.61
CA VAL A 168 1.44 -9.32 5.84
C VAL A 168 1.23 -9.49 4.33
N HIS A 169 1.47 -10.68 3.78
CA HIS A 169 1.33 -10.95 2.35
C HIS A 169 -0.14 -10.92 1.90
N LEU A 170 -1.04 -11.66 2.57
CA LEU A 170 -2.44 -11.68 2.16
C LEU A 170 -3.15 -10.33 2.36
N TRP A 171 -2.61 -9.45 3.19
CA TRP A 171 -3.06 -8.06 3.17
C TRP A 171 -2.66 -7.36 1.89
N VAL A 172 -1.37 -7.33 1.56
CA VAL A 172 -0.85 -6.54 0.43
C VAL A 172 -1.11 -7.18 -0.92
N GLU A 173 -0.91 -8.49 -1.08
CA GLU A 173 -1.03 -9.21 -2.34
C GLU A 173 -2.32 -10.06 -2.44
N GLY A 174 -3.33 -9.67 -1.73
CA GLY A 174 -4.64 -10.28 -1.74
C GLY A 174 -5.73 -9.23 -1.53
N VAL A 175 -6.03 -8.91 -0.27
CA VAL A 175 -7.22 -8.09 0.04
C VAL A 175 -7.06 -6.61 -0.32
N TRP A 176 -5.85 -6.03 -0.23
CA TRP A 176 -5.62 -4.64 -0.65
C TRP A 176 -5.74 -4.48 -2.17
N GLU A 177 -5.45 -5.52 -2.94
CA GLU A 177 -5.66 -5.52 -4.38
C GLU A 177 -7.14 -5.55 -4.76
N LEU A 178 -7.98 -6.22 -3.95
CA LEU A 178 -9.44 -6.13 -4.09
C LEU A 178 -9.92 -4.68 -3.86
N ILE A 179 -9.40 -4.03 -2.83
CA ILE A 179 -9.71 -2.64 -2.51
C ILE A 179 -9.24 -1.71 -3.63
N LEU A 180 -8.00 -1.88 -4.10
CA LEU A 180 -7.44 -1.16 -5.25
C LEU A 180 -8.33 -1.32 -6.49
N GLY A 181 -8.67 -2.56 -6.85
CA GLY A 181 -9.49 -2.86 -8.02
C GLY A 181 -10.87 -2.21 -7.96
N ALA A 182 -11.53 -2.27 -6.79
CA ALA A 182 -12.83 -1.64 -6.58
C ALA A 182 -12.76 -0.10 -6.69
N MET A 183 -11.77 0.52 -6.05
CA MET A 183 -11.60 1.98 -6.08
C MET A 183 -11.24 2.49 -7.47
N LEU A 184 -10.30 1.83 -8.15
CA LEU A 184 -9.89 2.23 -9.50
C LEU A 184 -11.04 2.05 -10.50
N ALA A 185 -11.76 0.92 -10.44
CA ALA A 185 -12.93 0.68 -11.28
C ALA A 185 -14.00 1.76 -11.07
N PHE A 186 -14.27 2.12 -9.81
CA PHE A 186 -15.21 3.20 -9.49
C PHE A 186 -14.82 4.52 -10.14
N VAL A 187 -13.58 4.98 -9.94
CA VAL A 187 -13.15 6.26 -10.53
C VAL A 187 -13.20 6.19 -12.05
N LEU A 188 -12.74 5.10 -12.66
CA LEU A 188 -12.76 4.96 -14.11
C LEU A 188 -14.17 5.01 -14.68
N ILE A 189 -15.17 4.39 -14.05
CA ILE A 189 -16.59 4.53 -14.44
C ILE A 189 -17.01 6.00 -14.43
N LYS A 190 -16.72 6.68 -13.33
CA LYS A 190 -17.16 8.07 -13.11
C LYS A 190 -16.50 9.05 -14.09
N VAL A 191 -15.20 8.89 -14.36
CA VAL A 191 -14.47 9.82 -15.24
C VAL A 191 -14.61 9.53 -16.73
N THR A 192 -14.92 8.29 -17.15
CA THR A 192 -15.01 7.91 -18.55
C THR A 192 -16.44 7.79 -19.08
N GLY A 193 -17.39 7.47 -18.20
CA GLY A 193 -18.78 7.18 -18.57
C GLY A 193 -18.94 5.91 -19.42
N VAL A 194 -17.97 5.01 -19.42
CA VAL A 194 -18.06 3.70 -20.09
C VAL A 194 -19.08 2.82 -19.37
N ASP A 195 -19.70 1.90 -20.11
CA ASP A 195 -20.75 1.03 -19.58
C ASP A 195 -20.24 0.22 -18.39
N ARG A 196 -20.96 0.30 -17.28
CA ARG A 196 -20.67 -0.38 -16.03
C ARG A 196 -20.50 -1.89 -16.21
N GLU A 197 -21.34 -2.52 -17.02
CA GLU A 197 -21.31 -3.97 -17.24
C GLU A 197 -19.96 -4.47 -17.76
N VAL A 198 -19.32 -3.70 -18.66
CA VAL A 198 -17.99 -4.03 -19.18
C VAL A 198 -16.96 -4.01 -18.06
N ILE A 199 -17.06 -3.01 -17.19
CA ILE A 199 -16.11 -2.81 -16.08
C ILE A 199 -16.27 -3.91 -15.03
N GLU A 200 -17.50 -4.25 -14.68
CA GLU A 200 -17.77 -5.28 -13.68
C GLU A 200 -17.31 -6.65 -14.13
N LYS A 201 -17.47 -7.00 -15.41
CA LYS A 201 -16.95 -8.25 -15.98
C LYS A 201 -15.42 -8.32 -15.86
N TRP A 202 -14.72 -7.25 -16.23
CA TRP A 202 -13.26 -7.20 -16.10
C TRP A 202 -12.80 -7.20 -14.65
N LEU A 203 -13.52 -6.53 -13.76
CA LEU A 203 -13.22 -6.52 -12.34
C LEU A 203 -13.27 -7.94 -11.75
N TYR A 204 -14.28 -8.73 -12.08
CA TYR A 204 -14.37 -10.13 -11.63
C TYR A 204 -13.21 -11.00 -12.13
N VAL A 205 -12.81 -10.82 -13.39
CA VAL A 205 -11.65 -11.57 -13.94
C VAL A 205 -10.37 -11.20 -13.20
N ILE A 206 -10.10 -9.90 -13.05
CA ILE A 206 -8.90 -9.40 -12.35
C ILE A 206 -8.86 -9.94 -10.93
N ILE A 207 -9.97 -9.83 -10.19
CA ILE A 207 -10.05 -10.27 -8.80
C ILE A 207 -9.89 -11.76 -8.64
N THR A 208 -10.50 -12.56 -9.51
CA THR A 208 -10.34 -14.00 -9.47
C THR A 208 -8.88 -14.38 -9.67
N MET A 209 -8.20 -13.76 -10.63
CA MET A 209 -6.77 -13.97 -10.85
C MET A 209 -5.94 -13.54 -9.66
N THR A 210 -6.16 -12.33 -9.13
CA THR A 210 -5.49 -11.80 -7.93
C THR A 210 -5.62 -12.73 -6.73
N LEU A 211 -6.82 -13.24 -6.45
CA LEU A 211 -7.01 -14.18 -5.33
C LEU A 211 -6.27 -15.50 -5.54
N VAL A 212 -6.29 -16.04 -6.75
CA VAL A 212 -5.57 -17.28 -7.05
C VAL A 212 -4.06 -17.08 -6.95
N THR A 213 -3.52 -16.03 -7.59
CA THR A 213 -2.07 -15.75 -7.57
C THR A 213 -1.60 -15.32 -6.19
N GLY A 214 -2.30 -14.41 -5.54
CA GLY A 214 -1.92 -13.87 -4.24
C GLY A 214 -1.99 -14.90 -3.11
N ILE A 215 -3.06 -15.70 -3.02
CA ILE A 215 -3.17 -16.70 -1.94
C ILE A 215 -2.08 -17.77 -2.04
N ILE A 216 -1.88 -18.37 -3.22
CA ILE A 216 -0.87 -19.41 -3.39
C ILE A 216 0.53 -18.79 -3.52
N GLY A 217 0.62 -17.59 -4.10
CA GLY A 217 1.83 -16.77 -4.20
C GLY A 217 2.48 -16.45 -2.86
N THR A 218 1.72 -16.47 -1.74
CA THR A 218 2.30 -16.41 -0.39
C THR A 218 3.49 -17.36 -0.22
N GLY A 219 3.54 -18.44 -0.99
CA GLY A 219 4.63 -19.39 -1.02
C GLY A 219 6.01 -18.80 -1.29
N HIS A 220 6.11 -17.65 -1.97
CA HIS A 220 7.41 -17.00 -2.20
C HIS A 220 8.06 -16.46 -0.90
N HIS A 221 7.31 -16.28 0.16
CA HIS A 221 7.83 -15.96 1.49
C HIS A 221 8.26 -17.17 2.31
N TYR A 222 8.03 -18.39 1.81
CA TYR A 222 8.32 -19.63 2.52
C TYR A 222 9.65 -20.28 2.14
N TYR A 223 10.33 -19.78 1.11
CA TYR A 223 11.50 -20.42 0.51
C TYR A 223 12.61 -20.77 1.50
N TRP A 224 12.92 -19.87 2.43
CA TRP A 224 14.14 -19.95 3.26
C TRP A 224 13.83 -20.02 4.77
N ILE A 225 12.58 -20.29 5.15
CA ILE A 225 12.17 -20.33 6.57
C ILE A 225 12.08 -21.75 7.15
N GLY A 226 12.48 -22.77 6.38
CA GLY A 226 12.45 -24.17 6.84
C GLY A 226 11.16 -24.92 6.46
N THR A 227 10.36 -24.40 5.54
CA THR A 227 9.20 -25.10 4.95
C THR A 227 9.63 -26.11 3.89
N PRO A 228 8.72 -27.02 3.48
CA PRO A 228 9.03 -27.99 2.42
C PRO A 228 9.45 -27.33 1.10
N ALA A 229 10.43 -27.94 0.42
CA ALA A 229 11.05 -27.42 -0.82
C ALA A 229 10.06 -27.20 -1.98
N TYR A 230 8.91 -27.87 -1.99
CA TYR A 230 7.90 -27.67 -3.03
C TYR A 230 7.38 -26.21 -3.08
N TRP A 231 7.48 -25.44 -2.00
CA TRP A 231 7.11 -24.04 -2.00
C TRP A 231 7.97 -23.19 -2.94
N GLN A 232 9.20 -23.58 -3.22
CA GLN A 232 10.05 -22.90 -4.20
C GLN A 232 9.46 -22.96 -5.61
N TRP A 233 8.74 -24.03 -5.93
CA TRP A 233 8.01 -24.17 -7.18
C TRP A 233 6.66 -23.45 -7.16
N TRP A 234 5.82 -23.75 -6.18
CA TRP A 234 4.50 -23.14 -6.09
C TRP A 234 4.57 -21.62 -5.92
N GLY A 235 5.40 -21.14 -5.02
CA GLY A 235 5.61 -19.70 -4.85
C GLY A 235 6.09 -19.03 -6.14
N SER A 236 7.09 -19.60 -6.84
CA SER A 236 7.61 -19.05 -8.09
C SER A 236 6.57 -19.04 -9.20
N ILE A 237 5.82 -20.14 -9.39
CA ILE A 237 4.82 -20.26 -10.47
C ILE A 237 3.69 -19.26 -10.26
N PHE A 238 3.10 -19.21 -9.06
CA PHE A 238 1.95 -18.35 -8.82
C PHE A 238 2.34 -16.87 -8.75
N SER A 239 3.51 -16.54 -8.22
CA SER A 239 4.02 -15.18 -8.29
C SER A 239 4.41 -14.76 -9.70
N ALA A 240 4.81 -15.69 -10.59
CA ALA A 240 5.03 -15.40 -12.00
C ALA A 240 3.73 -15.05 -12.75
N LEU A 241 2.58 -15.42 -12.23
CA LEU A 241 1.27 -15.07 -12.78
C LEU A 241 0.73 -13.72 -12.30
N GLU A 242 1.28 -13.17 -11.22
CA GLU A 242 0.84 -11.91 -10.61
C GLU A 242 0.93 -10.67 -11.53
N PRO A 243 1.93 -10.51 -12.42
CA PRO A 243 1.94 -9.41 -13.37
C PRO A 243 0.71 -9.36 -14.27
N ILE A 244 0.04 -10.49 -14.52
CA ILE A 244 -1.08 -10.58 -15.47
C ILE A 244 -2.28 -9.74 -15.04
N PRO A 245 -2.84 -9.87 -13.82
CA PRO A 245 -3.96 -9.02 -13.39
C PRO A 245 -3.61 -7.53 -13.42
N PHE A 246 -2.40 -7.13 -13.03
CA PHE A 246 -1.97 -5.73 -13.09
C PHE A 246 -1.82 -5.23 -14.53
N PHE A 247 -1.29 -6.04 -15.44
CA PHE A 247 -1.23 -5.73 -16.86
C PHE A 247 -2.63 -5.57 -17.45
N MET A 248 -3.53 -6.52 -17.17
CA MET A 248 -4.93 -6.45 -17.60
C MET A 248 -5.62 -5.19 -17.07
N MET A 249 -5.40 -4.82 -15.82
CA MET A 249 -5.93 -3.59 -15.23
C MET A 249 -5.42 -2.35 -15.96
N THR A 250 -4.15 -2.34 -16.35
CA THR A 250 -3.53 -1.25 -17.12
C THR A 250 -4.16 -1.12 -18.51
N VAL A 251 -4.21 -2.21 -19.26
CA VAL A 251 -4.83 -2.25 -20.60
C VAL A 251 -6.29 -1.81 -20.53
N PHE A 252 -6.99 -2.27 -19.50
CA PHE A 252 -8.37 -1.91 -19.26
C PHE A 252 -8.55 -0.42 -18.98
N ALA A 253 -7.74 0.18 -18.10
CA ALA A 253 -7.80 1.60 -17.79
C ALA A 253 -7.56 2.47 -19.04
N PHE A 254 -6.56 2.15 -19.87
CA PHE A 254 -6.30 2.85 -21.12
C PHE A 254 -7.43 2.69 -22.14
N ASN A 255 -7.97 1.48 -22.27
CA ASN A 255 -9.12 1.24 -23.15
C ASN A 255 -10.34 2.06 -22.74
N MET A 256 -10.61 2.18 -21.44
CA MET A 256 -11.72 2.98 -20.95
C MET A 256 -11.54 4.46 -21.27
N VAL A 257 -10.35 5.01 -21.06
CA VAL A 257 -10.08 6.40 -21.37
C VAL A 257 -10.15 6.65 -22.88
N ASN A 258 -9.69 5.72 -23.71
CA ASN A 258 -9.80 5.82 -25.18
C ASN A 258 -11.25 5.73 -25.69
N LYS A 259 -12.08 4.92 -25.03
CA LYS A 259 -13.51 4.73 -25.38
C LYS A 259 -14.43 5.64 -24.58
N ARG A 260 -13.90 6.63 -23.87
CA ARG A 260 -14.71 7.54 -23.06
C ARG A 260 -15.80 8.21 -23.91
N ARG A 261 -17.00 8.30 -23.36
CA ARG A 261 -18.14 8.94 -24.00
C ARG A 261 -18.14 10.46 -23.90
N ARG A 262 -17.38 10.98 -22.93
CA ARG A 262 -17.22 12.42 -22.67
C ARG A 262 -15.85 12.72 -22.08
N GLU A 263 -15.38 13.94 -22.29
CA GLU A 263 -14.22 14.43 -21.54
C GLU A 263 -14.64 14.86 -20.13
N HIS A 264 -13.98 14.31 -19.14
CA HIS A 264 -14.24 14.69 -17.75
C HIS A 264 -13.48 15.99 -17.43
N PRO A 265 -14.11 16.97 -16.75
CA PRO A 265 -13.47 18.24 -16.42
C PRO A 265 -12.29 18.09 -15.44
N ASN A 266 -12.28 17.04 -14.63
CA ASN A 266 -11.18 16.71 -13.71
C ASN A 266 -10.10 15.87 -14.41
N LYS A 267 -9.20 16.54 -15.12
CA LYS A 267 -8.09 15.89 -15.85
C LYS A 267 -7.03 15.32 -14.90
N ALA A 268 -6.89 15.92 -13.73
CA ALA A 268 -5.96 15.42 -12.72
C ALA A 268 -6.39 14.02 -12.22
N ALA A 269 -7.65 13.81 -11.88
CA ALA A 269 -8.15 12.51 -11.47
C ALA A 269 -7.96 11.43 -12.55
N VAL A 270 -8.14 11.78 -13.84
CA VAL A 270 -7.86 10.86 -14.95
C VAL A 270 -6.37 10.49 -15.00
N LEU A 271 -5.48 11.46 -14.85
CA LEU A 271 -4.03 11.21 -14.81
C LEU A 271 -3.63 10.31 -13.64
N TRP A 272 -4.14 10.60 -12.44
CA TRP A 272 -3.90 9.77 -11.25
C TRP A 272 -4.41 8.33 -11.44
N ALA A 273 -5.59 8.14 -12.04
CA ALA A 273 -6.15 6.81 -12.29
C ALA A 273 -5.31 5.99 -13.30
N LEU A 274 -4.90 6.61 -14.41
CA LEU A 274 -4.00 5.97 -15.38
C LEU A 274 -2.63 5.68 -14.76
N GLY A 275 -2.09 6.65 -14.02
CA GLY A 275 -0.83 6.49 -13.31
C GLY A 275 -0.86 5.36 -12.29
N THR A 276 -1.95 5.21 -11.56
CA THR A 276 -2.15 4.08 -10.63
C THR A 276 -2.03 2.74 -11.36
N SER A 277 -2.72 2.58 -12.49
CA SER A 277 -2.69 1.31 -13.22
C SER A 277 -1.30 0.96 -13.76
N VAL A 278 -0.58 1.94 -14.31
CA VAL A 278 0.79 1.76 -14.83
C VAL A 278 1.77 1.45 -13.70
N MET A 279 1.73 2.23 -12.63
CA MET A 279 2.70 2.10 -11.55
C MET A 279 2.45 0.86 -10.70
N ALA A 280 1.20 0.42 -10.55
CA ALA A 280 0.87 -0.87 -9.95
C ALA A 280 1.44 -2.03 -10.77
N PHE A 281 1.31 -1.98 -12.09
CA PHE A 281 1.90 -2.98 -12.97
C PHE A 281 3.44 -3.00 -12.90
N LEU A 282 4.08 -1.85 -12.91
CA LEU A 282 5.55 -1.78 -12.82
C LEU A 282 6.06 -2.20 -11.44
N GLY A 283 5.43 -1.74 -10.36
CA GLY A 283 5.92 -1.93 -9.00
C GLY A 283 5.51 -3.27 -8.39
N ALA A 284 4.23 -3.54 -8.31
CA ALA A 284 3.70 -4.80 -7.77
C ALA A 284 3.86 -5.94 -8.79
N GLY A 285 3.46 -5.73 -10.04
CA GLY A 285 3.55 -6.75 -11.08
C GLY A 285 4.99 -7.10 -11.46
N LEU A 286 5.66 -6.26 -12.26
CA LEU A 286 6.95 -6.61 -12.85
C LEU A 286 8.08 -6.72 -11.82
N TRP A 287 8.21 -5.72 -10.93
CA TRP A 287 9.28 -5.72 -9.94
C TRP A 287 9.07 -6.83 -8.90
N GLY A 288 7.81 -7.08 -8.50
CA GLY A 288 7.42 -8.19 -7.65
C GLY A 288 7.80 -9.53 -8.28
N PHE A 289 7.38 -9.77 -9.52
CA PHE A 289 7.69 -10.98 -10.27
C PHE A 289 9.20 -11.28 -10.29
N LEU A 290 10.02 -10.30 -10.67
CA LEU A 290 11.47 -10.51 -10.74
C LEU A 290 12.07 -10.88 -9.38
N HIS A 291 11.55 -10.32 -8.29
CA HIS A 291 12.05 -10.54 -6.95
C HIS A 291 11.57 -11.86 -6.32
N THR A 292 10.42 -12.37 -6.75
CA THR A 292 9.77 -13.54 -6.12
C THR A 292 10.15 -14.88 -6.72
N LEU A 293 10.83 -14.92 -7.87
CA LEU A 293 11.36 -16.17 -8.41
C LEU A 293 12.42 -16.77 -7.49
N ALA A 294 12.29 -18.04 -7.07
CA ALA A 294 13.20 -18.67 -6.11
C ALA A 294 14.69 -18.52 -6.46
N PRO A 295 15.15 -18.73 -7.71
CA PRO A 295 16.55 -18.54 -8.07
C PRO A 295 17.05 -17.10 -7.89
N VAL A 296 16.20 -16.10 -8.17
CA VAL A 296 16.53 -14.68 -7.99
C VAL A 296 16.45 -14.32 -6.50
N ASN A 297 15.39 -14.78 -5.83
CA ASN A 297 15.15 -14.53 -4.41
C ASN A 297 16.27 -15.07 -3.53
N TYR A 298 16.92 -16.19 -3.92
CA TYR A 298 18.08 -16.73 -3.21
C TYR A 298 19.18 -15.68 -3.00
N TYR A 299 19.43 -14.85 -4.00
CA TYR A 299 20.41 -13.76 -3.92
C TYR A 299 19.80 -12.46 -3.41
N ALA A 300 18.59 -12.15 -3.77
CA ALA A 300 17.95 -10.85 -3.51
C ALA A 300 17.34 -10.74 -2.09
N HIS A 301 17.00 -11.86 -1.46
CA HIS A 301 16.36 -11.89 -0.15
C HIS A 301 17.18 -11.15 0.92
N GLY A 302 16.55 -10.26 1.67
CA GLY A 302 17.17 -9.49 2.73
C GLY A 302 18.17 -8.42 2.24
N THR A 303 18.08 -7.98 0.99
CA THR A 303 18.89 -6.90 0.42
C THR A 303 18.05 -5.65 0.13
N GLN A 304 18.70 -4.56 -0.30
CA GLN A 304 18.01 -3.33 -0.68
C GLN A 304 17.10 -3.49 -1.91
N LEU A 305 17.25 -4.58 -2.66
CA LEU A 305 16.35 -4.91 -3.77
C LEU A 305 14.91 -5.14 -3.27
N THR A 306 14.75 -5.77 -2.11
CA THR A 306 13.43 -5.94 -1.45
C THR A 306 12.83 -4.59 -1.07
N ALA A 307 13.64 -3.67 -0.54
CA ALA A 307 13.17 -2.32 -0.23
C ALA A 307 12.77 -1.54 -1.48
N ALA A 308 13.48 -1.71 -2.61
CA ALA A 308 13.13 -1.10 -3.89
C ALA A 308 11.74 -1.57 -4.36
N HIS A 309 11.48 -2.89 -4.33
CA HIS A 309 10.18 -3.45 -4.65
C HIS A 309 9.09 -2.88 -3.73
N GLY A 310 9.29 -2.90 -2.43
CA GLY A 310 8.31 -2.39 -1.47
C GLY A 310 7.93 -0.94 -1.72
N HIS A 311 8.90 -0.04 -1.92
CA HIS A 311 8.62 1.37 -2.21
C HIS A 311 7.80 1.56 -3.50
N LEU A 312 8.19 0.88 -4.58
CA LEU A 312 7.53 1.03 -5.86
C LEU A 312 6.12 0.41 -5.87
N ALA A 313 5.93 -0.74 -5.22
CA ALA A 313 4.65 -1.42 -5.12
C ALA A 313 3.66 -0.66 -4.23
N PHE A 314 4.06 -0.27 -3.01
CA PHE A 314 3.19 0.48 -2.09
C PHE A 314 2.78 1.84 -2.67
N TYR A 315 3.71 2.55 -3.29
CA TYR A 315 3.38 3.80 -3.96
C TYR A 315 2.48 3.57 -5.16
N GLY A 316 2.88 2.67 -6.07
CA GLY A 316 2.24 2.48 -7.36
C GLY A 316 0.82 1.93 -7.25
N ALA A 317 0.60 0.94 -6.37
CA ALA A 317 -0.71 0.34 -6.21
C ALA A 317 -1.57 1.11 -5.19
N TYR A 318 -1.07 1.33 -3.99
CA TYR A 318 -1.94 1.73 -2.87
C TYR A 318 -1.93 3.22 -2.59
N ALA A 319 -0.77 3.87 -2.62
CA ALA A 319 -0.72 5.32 -2.42
C ALA A 319 -1.41 6.06 -3.58
N LEU A 320 -1.12 5.67 -4.81
CA LEU A 320 -1.70 6.33 -5.99
C LEU A 320 -3.22 6.16 -6.06
N VAL A 321 -3.79 4.99 -5.72
CA VAL A 321 -5.25 4.83 -5.73
C VAL A 321 -5.94 5.70 -4.67
N VAL A 322 -5.33 5.86 -3.49
CA VAL A 322 -5.83 6.78 -2.46
C VAL A 322 -5.80 8.21 -2.96
N LEU A 323 -4.68 8.65 -3.55
CA LEU A 323 -4.56 9.99 -4.13
C LEU A 323 -5.55 10.20 -5.29
N THR A 324 -5.77 9.17 -6.11
CA THR A 324 -6.79 9.17 -7.18
C THR A 324 -8.18 9.41 -6.61
N MET A 325 -8.54 8.68 -5.56
CA MET A 325 -9.85 8.85 -4.90
C MET A 325 -10.00 10.25 -4.30
N ILE A 326 -8.97 10.78 -3.65
CA ILE A 326 -9.00 12.14 -3.09
C ILE A 326 -9.13 13.18 -4.21
N SER A 327 -8.33 13.07 -5.28
CA SER A 327 -8.40 14.01 -6.42
C SER A 327 -9.77 13.98 -7.10
N TYR A 328 -10.42 12.82 -7.15
CA TYR A 328 -11.77 12.70 -7.68
C TYR A 328 -12.84 13.22 -6.71
N ALA A 329 -12.82 12.77 -5.47
CA ALA A 329 -13.90 13.00 -4.51
C ALA A 329 -13.92 14.43 -3.92
N MET A 330 -12.76 15.02 -3.65
CA MET A 330 -12.67 16.32 -2.95
C MET A 330 -13.39 17.46 -3.67
N PRO A 331 -13.26 17.66 -5.00
CA PRO A 331 -14.05 18.68 -5.69
C PRO A 331 -15.55 18.42 -5.55
N ILE A 332 -15.99 17.18 -5.70
CA ILE A 332 -17.40 16.79 -5.66
C ILE A 332 -18.00 17.06 -4.27
N MET A 333 -17.30 16.69 -3.21
CA MET A 333 -17.70 17.00 -1.82
C MET A 333 -17.81 18.50 -1.55
N ARG A 334 -17.14 19.33 -2.36
CA ARG A 334 -17.23 20.80 -2.32
C ARG A 334 -18.28 21.37 -3.29
N GLY A 335 -19.13 20.51 -3.89
CA GLY A 335 -20.16 20.92 -4.85
C GLY A 335 -19.63 21.33 -6.22
N ARG A 336 -18.47 20.78 -6.65
CA ARG A 336 -17.78 21.15 -7.89
C ARG A 336 -17.47 19.91 -8.72
N ALA A 337 -17.58 19.98 -10.04
CA ALA A 337 -17.20 18.87 -10.92
C ALA A 337 -15.67 18.68 -10.99
N ALA A 338 -14.90 19.76 -10.81
CA ALA A 338 -13.43 19.75 -10.75
C ALA A 338 -12.92 20.96 -10.00
N ASN A 339 -11.69 20.89 -9.51
CA ASN A 339 -10.95 22.04 -9.00
C ASN A 339 -10.66 23.05 -10.13
N SER A 340 -10.24 24.28 -9.75
CA SER A 340 -9.79 25.28 -10.72
C SER A 340 -8.65 24.75 -11.60
N GLU A 341 -8.49 25.30 -12.79
CA GLU A 341 -7.44 24.87 -13.73
C GLU A 341 -6.04 24.97 -13.10
N LYS A 342 -5.78 26.05 -12.36
CA LYS A 342 -4.52 26.24 -11.63
C LYS A 342 -4.29 25.14 -10.60
N ALA A 343 -5.32 24.73 -9.85
CA ALA A 343 -5.22 23.65 -8.87
C ALA A 343 -4.96 22.31 -9.57
N GLN A 344 -5.63 22.03 -10.68
CA GLN A 344 -5.40 20.81 -11.46
C GLN A 344 -3.99 20.75 -12.05
N ILE A 345 -3.44 21.88 -12.53
CA ILE A 345 -2.07 21.95 -12.99
C ILE A 345 -1.10 21.60 -11.85
N MET A 346 -1.33 22.13 -10.64
CA MET A 346 -0.52 21.78 -9.46
C MET A 346 -0.62 20.28 -9.13
N GLU A 347 -1.81 19.69 -9.18
CA GLU A 347 -1.99 18.25 -8.96
C GLU A 347 -1.26 17.42 -10.04
N MET A 348 -1.30 17.83 -11.30
CA MET A 348 -0.58 17.12 -12.38
C MET A 348 0.95 17.23 -12.23
N TRP A 349 1.47 18.38 -11.81
CA TRP A 349 2.89 18.52 -11.49
C TRP A 349 3.26 17.67 -10.26
N SER A 350 2.40 17.64 -9.25
CA SER A 350 2.58 16.76 -8.10
C SER A 350 2.69 15.29 -8.51
N PHE A 351 1.79 14.82 -9.38
CA PHE A 351 1.83 13.46 -9.91
C PHE A 351 3.19 13.13 -10.54
N TRP A 352 3.66 13.99 -11.44
CA TRP A 352 4.92 13.75 -12.13
C TRP A 352 6.13 13.80 -11.19
N LEU A 353 6.20 14.79 -10.30
CA LEU A 353 7.29 14.90 -9.33
C LEU A 353 7.33 13.69 -8.42
N MET A 354 6.20 13.28 -7.84
CA MET A 354 6.15 12.12 -6.95
C MET A 354 6.45 10.80 -7.67
N THR A 355 5.90 10.62 -8.87
CA THR A 355 6.07 9.37 -9.64
C THR A 355 7.50 9.22 -10.14
N ILE A 356 8.09 10.27 -10.69
CA ILE A 356 9.48 10.26 -11.16
C ILE A 356 10.43 10.09 -9.97
N ALA A 357 10.19 10.81 -8.87
CA ALA A 357 11.00 10.68 -7.67
C ALA A 357 10.94 9.24 -7.10
N MET A 358 9.76 8.64 -7.04
CA MET A 358 9.62 7.26 -6.57
C MET A 358 10.33 6.25 -7.49
N PHE A 359 10.27 6.46 -8.80
CA PHE A 359 11.04 5.66 -9.74
C PHE A 359 12.55 5.73 -9.45
N PHE A 360 13.10 6.93 -9.21
CA PHE A 360 14.51 7.08 -8.84
C PHE A 360 14.83 6.52 -7.46
N ILE A 361 13.95 6.64 -6.47
CA ILE A 361 14.11 5.98 -5.17
C ILE A 361 14.29 4.47 -5.37
N ALA A 362 13.40 3.85 -6.14
CA ALA A 362 13.46 2.43 -6.43
C ALA A 362 14.72 2.06 -7.25
N LEU A 363 15.11 2.89 -8.21
CA LEU A 363 16.32 2.69 -9.02
C LEU A 363 17.59 2.70 -8.16
N PHE A 364 17.73 3.67 -7.26
CA PHE A 364 18.88 3.76 -6.35
C PHE A 364 18.91 2.62 -5.36
N LEU A 365 17.78 2.22 -4.79
CA LEU A 365 17.70 1.04 -3.93
C LEU A 365 18.01 -0.25 -4.69
N THR A 366 17.62 -0.34 -5.96
CA THR A 366 17.98 -1.46 -6.83
C THR A 366 19.48 -1.52 -7.06
N GLY A 367 20.10 -0.39 -7.39
CA GLY A 367 21.56 -0.31 -7.52
C GLY A 367 22.28 -0.71 -6.23
N ALA A 368 21.83 -0.19 -5.09
CA ALA A 368 22.34 -0.58 -3.79
C ALA A 368 22.21 -2.10 -3.54
N GLY A 369 21.05 -2.68 -3.86
CA GLY A 369 20.77 -4.11 -3.71
C GLY A 369 21.65 -4.99 -4.59
N ILE A 370 21.87 -4.60 -5.85
CA ILE A 370 22.77 -5.32 -6.77
C ILE A 370 24.20 -5.31 -6.25
N VAL A 371 24.71 -4.16 -5.84
CA VAL A 371 26.07 -4.05 -5.26
C VAL A 371 26.16 -4.83 -3.95
N GLN A 372 25.16 -4.78 -3.10
CA GLN A 372 25.07 -5.56 -1.88
C GLN A 372 25.12 -7.07 -2.17
N ILE A 373 24.37 -7.58 -3.12
CA ILE A 373 24.40 -8.99 -3.54
C ILE A 373 25.80 -9.39 -3.98
N TRP A 374 26.40 -8.57 -4.84
CA TRP A 374 27.74 -8.84 -5.34
C TRP A 374 28.77 -8.94 -4.20
N LEU A 375 28.82 -7.94 -3.33
CA LEU A 375 29.82 -7.86 -2.26
C LEU A 375 29.61 -8.91 -1.16
N GLN A 376 28.36 -9.27 -0.85
CA GLN A 376 28.08 -10.22 0.23
C GLN A 376 28.04 -11.69 -0.19
N ARG A 377 27.67 -11.98 -1.45
CA ARG A 377 27.26 -13.34 -1.84
C ARG A 377 27.97 -13.91 -3.05
N ILE A 378 28.52 -13.06 -3.94
CA ILE A 378 29.09 -13.50 -5.22
C ILE A 378 30.60 -13.29 -5.24
N SER A 379 31.13 -12.24 -4.65
CA SER A 379 32.57 -11.93 -4.68
C SER A 379 33.40 -13.03 -3.99
N ASN A 380 34.65 -13.20 -4.44
CA ASN A 380 35.60 -14.15 -3.85
C ASN A 380 36.03 -13.79 -2.41
N ALA A 381 35.73 -12.57 -1.97
CA ALA A 381 35.98 -12.08 -0.62
C ALA A 381 34.69 -11.42 -0.06
N PRO A 382 33.75 -12.22 0.46
CA PRO A 382 32.48 -11.69 0.96
C PRO A 382 32.68 -10.71 2.10
N MET A 383 32.04 -9.54 1.99
CA MET A 383 32.10 -8.49 3.00
C MET A 383 30.99 -8.67 4.05
N SER A 384 31.26 -8.19 5.27
CA SER A 384 30.23 -8.14 6.31
C SER A 384 29.10 -7.17 5.93
N PHE A 385 27.92 -7.36 6.53
CA PHE A 385 26.78 -6.49 6.27
C PHE A 385 27.10 -5.00 6.48
N MET A 386 27.72 -4.64 7.60
CA MET A 386 28.05 -3.23 7.91
C MET A 386 29.07 -2.65 6.93
N ALA A 387 30.13 -3.41 6.59
CA ALA A 387 31.13 -2.95 5.63
C ALA A 387 30.52 -2.69 4.23
N VAL A 388 29.50 -3.46 3.83
CA VAL A 388 28.78 -3.22 2.59
C VAL A 388 27.92 -1.95 2.67
N GLN A 389 27.31 -1.65 3.84
CA GLN A 389 26.52 -0.41 3.98
C GLN A 389 27.37 0.85 3.71
N ASP A 390 28.63 0.85 4.12
CA ASP A 390 29.56 1.95 3.84
C ASP A 390 29.81 2.10 2.33
N GLN A 391 29.97 0.97 1.61
CA GLN A 391 30.22 0.97 0.17
C GLN A 391 29.02 1.43 -0.66
N ILE A 392 27.80 1.18 -0.20
CA ILE A 392 26.56 1.54 -0.92
C ILE A 392 25.95 2.86 -0.44
N SER A 393 26.63 3.59 0.45
CA SER A 393 26.12 4.84 1.03
C SER A 393 25.74 5.91 -0.02
N ILE A 394 26.45 5.96 -1.14
CA ILE A 394 26.16 6.89 -2.24
C ILE A 394 24.72 6.71 -2.80
N PHE A 395 24.23 5.46 -2.85
CA PHE A 395 22.86 5.19 -3.28
C PHE A 395 21.83 5.71 -2.26
N TYR A 396 22.16 5.69 -0.98
CA TYR A 396 21.30 6.23 0.05
C TYR A 396 21.21 7.76 -0.03
N TRP A 397 22.33 8.44 -0.27
CA TRP A 397 22.33 9.89 -0.51
C TRP A 397 21.50 10.27 -1.75
N ALA A 398 21.67 9.53 -2.85
CA ALA A 398 20.89 9.74 -4.06
C ALA A 398 19.38 9.50 -3.84
N ARG A 399 19.04 8.46 -3.09
CA ARG A 399 17.65 8.18 -2.68
C ARG A 399 17.06 9.30 -1.84
N GLU A 400 17.82 9.85 -0.87
CA GLU A 400 17.35 10.98 -0.05
C GLU A 400 17.10 12.22 -0.91
N GLY A 401 17.97 12.50 -1.89
CA GLY A 401 17.73 13.58 -2.86
C GLY A 401 16.42 13.39 -3.63
N ALA A 402 16.16 12.17 -4.12
CA ALA A 402 14.89 11.84 -4.76
C ALA A 402 13.71 11.94 -3.77
N GLY A 403 13.90 11.56 -2.51
CA GLY A 403 12.91 11.72 -1.44
C GLY A 403 12.50 13.17 -1.18
N LEU A 404 13.43 14.11 -1.29
CA LEU A 404 13.11 15.55 -1.20
C LEU A 404 12.25 16.03 -2.38
N VAL A 405 12.52 15.54 -3.59
CA VAL A 405 11.67 15.84 -4.75
C VAL A 405 10.27 15.25 -4.58
N PHE A 406 10.17 14.04 -4.03
CA PHE A 406 8.89 13.42 -3.67
C PHE A 406 8.12 14.28 -2.66
N LEU A 407 8.79 14.76 -1.62
CA LEU A 407 8.18 15.64 -0.61
C LEU A 407 7.66 16.93 -1.23
N ILE A 408 8.39 17.56 -2.14
CA ILE A 408 7.94 18.76 -2.87
C ILE A 408 6.66 18.43 -3.65
N GLY A 409 6.62 17.30 -4.35
CA GLY A 409 5.42 16.83 -5.06
C GLY A 409 4.23 16.67 -4.11
N LEU A 410 4.43 16.03 -2.94
CA LEU A 410 3.38 15.85 -1.93
C LEU A 410 2.87 17.20 -1.39
N LEU A 411 3.76 18.14 -1.11
CA LEU A 411 3.37 19.48 -0.66
C LEU A 411 2.58 20.26 -1.73
N LEU A 412 2.94 20.09 -3.00
CA LEU A 412 2.15 20.64 -4.11
C LEU A 412 0.75 20.00 -4.19
N TYR A 413 0.66 18.68 -4.01
CA TYR A 413 -0.62 17.99 -3.96
C TYR A 413 -1.53 18.54 -2.87
N ILE A 414 -1.02 18.61 -1.65
CA ILE A 414 -1.75 19.17 -0.51
C ILE A 414 -2.11 20.63 -0.79
N GLY A 415 -1.17 21.43 -1.28
CA GLY A 415 -1.37 22.84 -1.62
C GLY A 415 -2.45 23.09 -2.65
N SER A 416 -2.63 22.18 -3.62
CA SER A 416 -3.62 22.32 -4.68
C SER A 416 -5.05 22.46 -4.16
N PHE A 417 -5.37 21.82 -3.02
CA PHE A 417 -6.71 21.88 -2.40
C PHE A 417 -7.03 23.22 -1.71
N PHE A 418 -6.03 24.07 -1.52
CA PHE A 418 -6.18 25.41 -0.93
C PHE A 418 -6.14 26.53 -1.98
N VAL A 419 -5.89 26.20 -3.25
CA VAL A 419 -5.86 27.18 -4.34
C VAL A 419 -7.28 27.67 -4.63
N LYS A 420 -7.47 28.97 -4.54
CA LYS A 420 -8.72 29.66 -4.92
C LYS A 420 -8.76 29.83 -6.45
N GLY A 421 -9.91 29.80 -7.04
CA GLY A 421 -10.15 30.03 -8.46
C GLY A 421 -11.53 29.57 -8.90
N GLU A 422 -11.94 29.97 -10.09
CA GLU A 422 -13.17 29.50 -10.70
C GLU A 422 -13.07 27.99 -10.93
N SER A 423 -14.04 27.27 -10.43
CA SER A 423 -14.17 25.82 -10.61
C SER A 423 -15.28 25.54 -11.60
N LYS A 424 -15.15 24.45 -12.36
CA LYS A 424 -16.25 24.01 -13.22
C LYS A 424 -17.37 23.48 -12.36
N ALA A 425 -18.56 24.05 -12.53
CA ALA A 425 -19.79 23.54 -11.95
C ALA A 425 -20.18 22.21 -12.61
N PHE A 426 -21.08 21.47 -12.00
CA PHE A 426 -21.76 20.37 -12.69
C PHE A 426 -22.64 20.97 -13.77
N GLU A 427 -22.47 20.50 -15.02
CA GLU A 427 -23.41 20.81 -16.13
C GLU A 427 -24.67 19.99 -16.00
#